data_93cf100f5a3fed847b407033d0878fca
#
_entry.id   93cf100f5a3fed847b407033d0878fca
#
_cell.length_a   1.000
_cell.length_b   1.000
_cell.length_c   1.000
_cell.angle_alpha   90.00
_cell.angle_beta   90.00
_cell.angle_gamma   90.00
#
_symmetry.space_group_name_H-M   'P 1'
#
loop_
_entity.id
_entity.type
_entity.pdbx_description
1 polymer ?
#
loop_
_entity_poly.entity_id
_entity_poly.type
_entity_poly.pdbx_seq_one_letter_code
_entity_poly.pdbx_strand_id
1 'polypeptide(L)'
;MNKTDLLQRIVQALEHDMDLLQRAAQTAYEAATAPENIAENKYDTLGLEASYLATGQARRAAEIRQALLAYQQLALRDYDPARGIQVSNLVVLEDLQGQQRLLFLGPEGAGLKIGEGPAQVTVITPRAPLGQALLGKRVDDEVSLVLAGVTQVHVVIFAQ
;
A
#
# COMPACT_ATOMS: atom_id res chain seq x y z
N MET A 1 13.71 -6.78 -11.87
CA MET A 1 13.27 -5.36 -11.89
C MET A 1 14.25 -4.53 -11.10
N ASN A 2 14.53 -3.32 -11.55
CA ASN A 2 15.39 -2.40 -10.81
C ASN A 2 14.62 -1.81 -9.62
N LYS A 3 15.12 -2.01 -8.40
CA LYS A 3 14.45 -1.52 -7.18
C LYS A 3 14.40 0.01 -7.10
N THR A 4 15.38 0.72 -7.66
CA THR A 4 15.35 2.17 -7.72
C THR A 4 14.20 2.68 -8.60
N ASP A 5 14.01 2.06 -9.76
CA ASP A 5 12.89 2.36 -10.64
C ASP A 5 11.54 2.03 -9.98
N LEU A 6 11.48 0.89 -9.32
CA LEU A 6 10.29 0.50 -8.55
C LEU A 6 9.97 1.53 -7.45
N LEU A 7 10.96 1.99 -6.70
CA LEU A 7 10.80 3.01 -5.68
C LEU A 7 10.24 4.31 -6.25
N GLN A 8 10.77 4.76 -7.38
CA GLN A 8 10.27 5.96 -8.07
C GLN A 8 8.81 5.80 -8.47
N ARG A 9 8.43 4.64 -9.01
CA ARG A 9 7.04 4.36 -9.39
C ARG A 9 6.09 4.31 -8.19
N ILE A 10 6.54 3.78 -7.06
CA ILE A 10 5.76 3.79 -5.82
C ILE A 10 5.52 5.23 -5.36
N VAL A 11 6.56 6.05 -5.34
CA VAL A 11 6.44 7.47 -4.95
C VAL A 11 5.49 8.21 -5.90
N GLN A 12 5.63 8.03 -7.21
CA GLN A 12 4.74 8.64 -8.20
C GLN A 12 3.28 8.22 -8.01
N ALA A 13 3.03 6.95 -7.73
CA ALA A 13 1.68 6.45 -7.47
C ALA A 13 1.08 7.07 -6.20
N LEU A 14 1.86 7.19 -5.14
CA LEU A 14 1.43 7.85 -3.90
C LEU A 14 1.16 9.34 -4.11
N GLU A 15 2.00 10.04 -4.85
CA GLU A 15 1.81 11.45 -5.19
C GLU A 15 0.54 11.67 -6.03
N HIS A 16 0.29 10.78 -6.98
CA HIS A 16 -0.93 10.80 -7.78
C HIS A 16 -2.18 10.60 -6.90
N ASP A 17 -2.16 9.61 -6.03
CA ASP A 17 -3.27 9.33 -5.10
C ASP A 17 -3.50 10.51 -4.17
N MET A 18 -2.43 11.15 -3.69
CA MET A 18 -2.53 12.35 -2.87
C MET A 18 -3.22 13.49 -3.62
N ASP A 19 -2.83 13.75 -4.86
CA ASP A 19 -3.42 14.81 -5.68
C ASP A 19 -4.93 14.57 -5.89
N LEU A 20 -5.33 13.34 -6.21
CA LEU A 20 -6.73 12.97 -6.35
C LEU A 20 -7.52 13.18 -5.06
N LEU A 21 -6.95 12.79 -3.91
CA LEU A 21 -7.61 12.96 -2.62
C LEU A 21 -7.71 14.41 -2.20
N GLN A 22 -6.71 15.23 -2.45
CA GLN A 22 -6.74 16.66 -2.16
C GLN A 22 -7.82 17.36 -2.98
N ARG A 23 -7.94 17.02 -4.27
CA ARG A 23 -9.00 17.55 -5.13
C ARG A 23 -10.38 17.13 -4.66
N ALA A 24 -10.55 15.87 -4.29
CA ALA A 24 -11.82 15.35 -3.79
C ALA A 24 -12.19 15.97 -2.43
N ALA A 25 -11.22 16.15 -1.54
CA ALA A 25 -11.42 16.82 -0.25
C ALA A 25 -11.81 18.28 -0.43
N GLN A 26 -11.18 18.99 -1.37
CA GLN A 26 -11.51 20.37 -1.69
C GLN A 26 -12.94 20.47 -2.25
N THR A 27 -13.31 19.60 -3.17
CA THR A 27 -14.67 19.55 -3.73
C THR A 27 -15.71 19.30 -2.63
N ALA A 28 -15.45 18.36 -1.73
CA ALA A 28 -16.35 18.05 -0.62
C ALA A 28 -16.46 19.23 0.37
N TYR A 29 -15.34 19.91 0.66
CA TYR A 29 -15.33 21.10 1.51
C TYR A 29 -16.14 22.23 0.89
N GLU A 30 -15.98 22.51 -0.39
CA GLU A 30 -16.75 23.52 -1.12
C GLU A 30 -18.24 23.20 -1.10
N ALA A 31 -18.62 21.93 -1.29
CA ALA A 31 -20.01 21.50 -1.20
C ALA A 31 -20.58 21.69 0.22
N ALA A 32 -19.79 21.42 1.27
CA ALA A 32 -20.22 21.58 2.64
C ALA A 32 -20.40 23.04 3.04
N THR A 33 -19.65 23.96 2.45
CA THR A 33 -19.64 25.40 2.78
C THR A 33 -20.38 26.27 1.76
N ALA A 34 -20.86 25.70 0.65
CA ALA A 34 -21.61 26.43 -0.35
C ALA A 34 -22.94 26.98 0.23
N PRO A 35 -23.32 28.23 -0.07
CA PRO A 35 -24.55 28.83 0.50
C PRO A 35 -25.82 28.02 0.19
N GLU A 36 -25.92 27.40 -0.96
CA GLU A 36 -27.06 26.56 -1.37
C GLU A 36 -27.16 25.24 -0.58
N ASN A 37 -26.10 24.82 0.11
CA ASN A 37 -26.04 23.59 0.90
C ASN A 37 -26.09 23.84 2.41
N ILE A 38 -26.32 25.08 2.84
CA ILE A 38 -26.55 25.38 4.24
C ILE A 38 -27.87 24.75 4.68
N ALA A 39 -27.87 24.08 5.82
CA ALA A 39 -29.06 23.42 6.34
C ALA A 39 -30.21 24.42 6.55
N GLU A 40 -31.32 24.23 5.83
CA GLU A 40 -32.54 25.05 5.99
C GLU A 40 -33.37 24.61 7.21
N ASN A 41 -33.20 23.36 7.65
CA ASN A 41 -33.85 22.78 8.79
C ASN A 41 -33.05 21.63 9.39
N LYS A 42 -33.50 21.10 10.55
CA LYS A 42 -32.80 19.99 11.26
C LYS A 42 -32.73 18.66 10.52
N TYR A 43 -33.45 18.49 9.41
CA TYR A 43 -33.46 17.27 8.60
C TYR A 43 -32.59 17.39 7.38
N ASP A 44 -32.00 18.54 7.09
CA ASP A 44 -31.09 18.77 5.98
C ASP A 44 -29.65 18.38 6.42
N THR A 45 -29.16 17.25 5.93
CA THR A 45 -27.86 16.69 6.28
C THR A 45 -26.81 16.75 5.18
N LEU A 46 -27.15 17.30 3.99
CA LEU A 46 -26.24 17.29 2.82
C LEU A 46 -24.88 17.94 3.12
N GLY A 47 -24.87 19.13 3.72
CA GLY A 47 -23.65 19.83 4.09
C GLY A 47 -22.85 19.10 5.18
N LEU A 48 -23.56 18.47 6.14
CA LEU A 48 -22.92 17.68 7.20
C LEU A 48 -22.23 16.42 6.62
N GLU A 49 -22.90 15.70 5.73
CA GLU A 49 -22.33 14.53 5.04
C GLU A 49 -21.10 14.90 4.23
N ALA A 50 -21.13 16.02 3.48
CA ALA A 50 -19.98 16.53 2.74
C ALA A 50 -18.81 16.88 3.67
N SER A 51 -19.08 17.44 4.87
CA SER A 51 -18.03 17.71 5.87
C SER A 51 -17.37 16.44 6.39
N TYR A 52 -18.13 15.39 6.68
CA TYR A 52 -17.58 14.10 7.10
C TYR A 52 -16.73 13.47 6.01
N LEU A 53 -17.16 13.54 4.75
CA LEU A 53 -16.38 13.04 3.62
C LEU A 53 -15.07 13.80 3.47
N ALA A 54 -15.07 15.13 3.54
CA ALA A 54 -13.87 15.94 3.48
C ALA A 54 -12.89 15.59 4.61
N THR A 55 -13.38 15.37 5.84
CA THR A 55 -12.56 14.95 6.98
C THR A 55 -11.93 13.58 6.75
N GLY A 56 -12.68 12.61 6.24
CA GLY A 56 -12.18 11.27 5.93
C GLY A 56 -11.11 11.30 4.85
N GLN A 57 -11.30 12.08 3.80
CA GLN A 57 -10.32 12.25 2.72
C GLN A 57 -9.06 12.97 3.19
N ALA A 58 -9.16 13.97 4.07
CA ALA A 58 -8.03 14.65 4.66
C ALA A 58 -7.18 13.71 5.54
N ARG A 59 -7.83 12.80 6.27
CA ARG A 59 -7.16 11.75 7.04
C ARG A 59 -6.38 10.81 6.12
N ARG A 60 -6.99 10.37 5.03
CA ARG A 60 -6.33 9.53 4.05
C ARG A 60 -5.13 10.23 3.40
N ALA A 61 -5.25 11.51 3.07
CA ALA A 61 -4.14 12.32 2.55
C ALA A 61 -2.98 12.41 3.54
N ALA A 62 -3.28 12.53 4.85
CA ALA A 62 -2.24 12.53 5.89
C ALA A 62 -1.51 11.18 5.97
N GLU A 63 -2.21 10.06 5.83
CA GLU A 63 -1.60 8.73 5.76
C GLU A 63 -0.67 8.58 4.55
N ILE A 64 -1.08 9.09 3.38
CA ILE A 64 -0.25 9.07 2.17
C ILE A 64 0.99 9.94 2.34
N ARG A 65 0.87 11.12 2.97
CA ARG A 65 2.03 11.97 3.28
C ARG A 65 3.04 11.25 4.15
N GLN A 66 2.57 10.53 5.16
CA GLN A 66 3.42 9.72 6.03
C GLN A 66 4.12 8.61 5.25
N ALA A 67 3.40 7.95 4.33
CA ALA A 67 3.99 6.95 3.45
C ALA A 67 5.08 7.56 2.56
N LEU A 68 4.84 8.72 1.96
CA LEU A 68 5.84 9.43 1.13
C LEU A 68 7.12 9.74 1.92
N LEU A 69 7.00 10.22 3.16
CA LEU A 69 8.15 10.47 4.01
C LEU A 69 8.92 9.18 4.30
N ALA A 70 8.23 8.08 4.57
CA ALA A 70 8.86 6.78 4.81
C ALA A 70 9.66 6.30 3.59
N TYR A 71 9.11 6.47 2.38
CA TYR A 71 9.82 6.12 1.15
C TYR A 71 11.00 7.04 0.83
N GLN A 72 10.91 8.33 1.14
CA GLN A 72 12.03 9.27 0.99
C GLN A 72 13.21 8.93 1.89
N GLN A 73 12.93 8.36 3.05
CA GLN A 73 13.95 7.97 4.03
C GLN A 73 14.42 6.52 3.86
N LEU A 74 13.77 5.75 2.99
CA LEU A 74 14.07 4.34 2.80
C LEU A 74 15.44 4.14 2.14
N ALA A 75 16.32 3.41 2.82
CA ALA A 75 17.55 2.91 2.24
C ALA A 75 17.27 1.57 1.56
N LEU A 76 17.44 1.50 0.25
CA LEU A 76 17.34 0.25 -0.49
C LEU A 76 18.51 -0.66 -0.10
N ARG A 77 18.19 -1.88 0.32
CA ARG A 77 19.18 -2.90 0.69
C ARG A 77 18.97 -4.11 -0.20
N ASP A 78 20.07 -4.69 -0.63
CA ASP A 78 20.03 -5.96 -1.33
C ASP A 78 19.69 -7.09 -0.35
N TYR A 79 19.07 -8.13 -0.91
CA TYR A 79 18.80 -9.33 -0.13
C TYR A 79 20.12 -9.97 0.36
N ASP A 80 20.17 -10.24 1.65
CA ASP A 80 21.29 -10.92 2.29
C ASP A 80 20.80 -12.27 2.85
N PRO A 81 21.27 -13.42 2.30
CA PRO A 81 20.86 -14.73 2.82
C PRO A 81 21.15 -14.96 4.29
N ALA A 82 22.13 -14.25 4.87
CA ALA A 82 22.42 -14.36 6.29
C ALA A 82 21.34 -13.73 7.17
N ARG A 83 20.69 -12.68 6.67
CA ARG A 83 19.65 -11.96 7.39
C ARG A 83 18.23 -12.38 7.00
N GLY A 84 18.08 -12.92 5.80
CA GLY A 84 16.77 -13.20 5.21
C GLY A 84 16.07 -11.95 4.67
N ILE A 85 14.80 -12.09 4.32
CA ILE A 85 13.98 -11.03 3.75
C ILE A 85 13.79 -9.89 4.75
N GLN A 86 14.02 -8.67 4.29
CA GLN A 86 13.88 -7.44 5.08
C GLN A 86 13.12 -6.38 4.28
N VAL A 87 12.76 -5.29 4.97
CA VAL A 87 12.19 -4.10 4.31
C VAL A 87 13.13 -3.63 3.20
N SER A 88 12.59 -3.28 2.08
CA SER A 88 13.20 -2.93 0.78
C SER A 88 13.57 -4.13 -0.11
N ASN A 89 13.27 -5.35 0.32
CA ASN A 89 13.47 -6.50 -0.56
C ASN A 89 12.29 -6.73 -1.50
N LEU A 90 12.63 -7.11 -2.72
CA LEU A 90 11.70 -7.59 -3.74
C LEU A 90 11.70 -9.12 -3.68
N VAL A 91 10.51 -9.72 -3.61
CA VAL A 91 10.36 -11.16 -3.36
C VAL A 91 9.38 -11.74 -4.36
N VAL A 92 9.68 -12.94 -4.86
CA VAL A 92 8.73 -13.74 -5.63
C VAL A 92 8.30 -14.94 -4.79
N LEU A 93 6.99 -15.04 -4.58
CA LEU A 93 6.35 -16.20 -3.97
C LEU A 93 5.69 -17.06 -5.05
N GLU A 94 5.78 -18.36 -4.88
CA GLU A 94 5.09 -19.34 -5.73
C GLU A 94 4.17 -20.21 -4.87
N ASP A 95 2.93 -20.38 -5.29
CA ASP A 95 1.98 -21.26 -4.63
C ASP A 95 2.12 -22.72 -5.10
N LEU A 96 1.31 -23.62 -4.54
CA LEU A 96 1.33 -25.04 -4.87
C LEU A 96 0.88 -25.33 -6.32
N GLN A 97 0.20 -24.40 -6.96
CA GLN A 97 -0.23 -24.47 -8.36
C GLN A 97 0.79 -23.87 -9.33
N GLY A 98 1.93 -23.36 -8.83
CA GLY A 98 2.95 -22.72 -9.64
C GLY A 98 2.63 -21.26 -9.99
N GLN A 99 1.62 -20.65 -9.38
CA GLN A 99 1.32 -19.24 -9.59
C GLN A 99 2.29 -18.36 -8.79
N GLN A 100 2.83 -17.37 -9.45
CA GLN A 100 3.83 -16.48 -8.87
C GLN A 100 3.22 -15.12 -8.52
N ARG A 101 3.69 -14.56 -7.42
CA ARG A 101 3.35 -13.21 -6.97
C ARG A 101 4.63 -12.45 -6.69
N LEU A 102 4.74 -11.29 -7.31
CA LEU A 102 5.86 -10.38 -7.12
C LEU A 102 5.49 -9.37 -6.03
N LEU A 103 6.26 -9.35 -4.95
CA LEU A 103 5.97 -8.55 -3.76
C LEU A 103 7.16 -7.65 -3.43
N PHE A 104 6.88 -6.44 -3.03
CA PHE A 104 7.87 -5.53 -2.45
C PHE A 104 7.54 -5.29 -0.98
N LEU A 105 8.49 -5.58 -0.09
CA LEU A 105 8.32 -5.33 1.34
C LEU A 105 8.69 -3.87 1.63
N GLY A 106 7.66 -3.02 1.62
CA GLY A 106 7.80 -1.58 1.85
C GLY A 106 7.54 -1.18 3.30
N PRO A 107 7.99 0.01 3.70
CA PRO A 107 7.72 0.54 5.04
C PRO A 107 6.26 0.95 5.23
N GLU A 108 5.61 1.37 4.16
CA GLU A 108 4.25 1.86 4.10
C GLU A 108 3.61 1.54 2.73
N GLY A 109 2.35 1.90 2.51
CA GLY A 109 1.70 1.76 1.22
C GLY A 109 1.18 0.36 0.92
N ALA A 110 0.80 -0.40 1.94
CA ALA A 110 0.27 -1.76 1.78
C ALA A 110 -0.90 -1.80 0.78
N GLY A 111 -0.85 -2.77 -0.13
CA GLY A 111 -1.87 -2.97 -1.15
C GLY A 111 -1.65 -2.19 -2.44
N LEU A 112 -0.67 -1.29 -2.49
CA LEU A 112 -0.32 -0.57 -3.71
C LEU A 112 0.17 -1.55 -4.78
N LYS A 113 -0.31 -1.40 -6.00
CA LYS A 113 0.05 -2.24 -7.14
C LYS A 113 0.77 -1.39 -8.18
N ILE A 114 1.96 -1.82 -8.57
CA ILE A 114 2.82 -1.13 -9.54
C ILE A 114 3.00 -2.03 -10.76
N GLY A 115 2.69 -1.49 -11.92
CA GLY A 115 2.76 -2.24 -13.18
C GLY A 115 1.50 -3.07 -13.44
N GLU A 116 1.57 -3.90 -14.45
CA GLU A 116 0.45 -4.71 -14.92
C GLU A 116 0.89 -6.14 -15.27
N GLY A 117 -0.09 -7.03 -15.33
CA GLY A 117 0.12 -8.42 -15.74
C GLY A 117 1.09 -9.18 -14.84
N PRO A 118 1.89 -10.09 -15.41
CA PRO A 118 2.83 -10.92 -14.63
C PRO A 118 3.94 -10.15 -13.94
N ALA A 119 4.24 -8.93 -14.41
CA ALA A 119 5.26 -8.05 -13.82
C ALA A 119 4.70 -7.11 -12.76
N GLN A 120 3.42 -7.20 -12.43
CA GLN A 120 2.81 -6.36 -11.39
C GLN A 120 3.41 -6.68 -10.01
N VAL A 121 3.91 -5.64 -9.36
CA VAL A 121 4.42 -5.71 -7.99
C VAL A 121 3.34 -5.25 -7.03
N THR A 122 3.06 -6.03 -6.00
CA THR A 122 2.21 -5.61 -4.89
C THR A 122 3.07 -5.21 -3.70
N VAL A 123 2.83 -4.02 -3.16
CA VAL A 123 3.50 -3.56 -1.95
C VAL A 123 2.84 -4.20 -0.73
N ILE A 124 3.64 -4.81 0.13
CA ILE A 124 3.24 -5.31 1.44
C ILE A 124 4.09 -4.65 2.52
N THR A 125 3.61 -4.64 3.74
CA THR A 125 4.33 -4.05 4.87
C THR A 125 4.58 -5.07 5.98
N PRO A 126 5.58 -4.84 6.85
CA PRO A 126 5.84 -5.74 7.98
C PRO A 126 4.67 -5.87 8.97
N ARG A 127 3.72 -4.93 8.95
CA ARG A 127 2.53 -5.00 9.82
C ARG A 127 1.46 -5.96 9.31
N ALA A 128 1.45 -6.24 8.01
CA ALA A 128 0.51 -7.20 7.43
C ALA A 128 0.92 -8.64 7.78
N PRO A 129 -0.03 -9.58 7.90
CA PRO A 129 0.29 -10.99 8.21
C PRO A 129 1.29 -11.61 7.24
N LEU A 130 1.16 -11.35 5.95
CA LEU A 130 2.11 -11.85 4.94
C LEU A 130 3.50 -11.21 5.11
N GLY A 131 3.56 -9.91 5.37
CA GLY A 131 4.82 -9.22 5.63
C GLY A 131 5.54 -9.75 6.85
N GLN A 132 4.82 -9.99 7.95
CA GLN A 132 5.38 -10.60 9.15
C GLN A 132 5.88 -12.02 8.89
N ALA A 133 5.15 -12.81 8.12
CA ALA A 133 5.55 -14.17 7.78
C ALA A 133 6.81 -14.21 6.89
N LEU A 134 7.02 -13.20 6.05
CA LEU A 134 8.17 -13.11 5.16
C LEU A 134 9.45 -12.62 5.84
N LEU A 135 9.35 -11.78 6.86
CA LEU A 135 10.53 -11.24 7.54
C LEU A 135 11.46 -12.35 8.03
N GLY A 136 12.72 -12.30 7.64
CA GLY A 136 13.74 -13.28 8.02
C GLY A 136 13.70 -14.59 7.24
N LYS A 137 12.71 -14.79 6.38
CA LYS A 137 12.67 -15.96 5.50
C LYS A 137 13.74 -15.86 4.40
N ARG A 138 14.14 -17.00 3.90
CA ARG A 138 15.16 -17.12 2.85
C ARG A 138 14.57 -17.71 1.59
N VAL A 139 15.30 -17.61 0.51
CA VAL A 139 14.97 -18.34 -0.73
C VAL A 139 14.89 -19.83 -0.40
N ASP A 140 13.91 -20.50 -0.98
CA ASP A 140 13.51 -21.90 -0.75
C ASP A 140 12.74 -22.15 0.56
N ASP A 141 12.56 -21.16 1.40
CA ASP A 141 11.72 -21.29 2.60
C ASP A 141 10.22 -21.29 2.26
N GLU A 142 9.46 -22.07 3.02
CA GLU A 142 8.00 -22.05 2.97
C GLU A 142 7.44 -20.92 3.83
N VAL A 143 6.37 -20.31 3.34
CA VAL A 143 5.58 -19.30 4.05
C VAL A 143 4.14 -19.77 4.10
N SER A 144 3.60 -19.97 5.29
CA SER A 144 2.22 -20.40 5.50
C SER A 144 1.40 -19.27 6.08
N LEU A 145 0.21 -19.06 5.52
CA LEU A 145 -0.77 -18.09 5.99
C LEU A 145 -2.12 -18.79 6.16
N VAL A 146 -2.82 -18.42 7.21
CA VAL A 146 -4.21 -18.83 7.42
C VAL A 146 -5.13 -17.66 7.08
N LEU A 147 -5.90 -17.78 6.00
CA LEU A 147 -6.88 -16.81 5.56
C LEU A 147 -8.26 -17.46 5.52
N ALA A 148 -9.21 -16.89 6.25
CA ALA A 148 -10.59 -17.40 6.34
C ALA A 148 -10.67 -18.90 6.70
N GLY A 149 -9.81 -19.37 7.61
CA GLY A 149 -9.73 -20.77 8.02
C GLY A 149 -9.02 -21.70 7.04
N VAL A 150 -8.51 -21.18 5.93
CA VAL A 150 -7.76 -21.96 4.92
C VAL A 150 -6.28 -21.64 5.03
N THR A 151 -5.45 -22.66 5.14
CA THR A 151 -3.99 -22.51 5.11
C THR A 151 -3.50 -22.43 3.66
N GLN A 152 -2.82 -21.34 3.33
CA GLN A 152 -2.14 -21.16 2.05
C GLN A 152 -0.64 -21.31 2.25
N VAL A 153 -0.01 -22.15 1.44
CA VAL A 153 1.44 -22.38 1.47
C VAL A 153 2.08 -21.81 0.21
N HIS A 154 3.12 -21.04 0.41
CA HIS A 154 3.93 -20.47 -0.66
C HIS A 154 5.41 -20.78 -0.40
N VAL A 155 6.21 -20.77 -1.45
CA VAL A 155 7.66 -20.90 -1.37
C VAL A 155 8.28 -19.59 -1.88
N VAL A 156 9.30 -19.12 -1.18
CA VAL A 156 10.11 -17.98 -1.64
C VAL A 156 11.04 -18.50 -2.73
N ILE A 157 10.79 -18.15 -3.99
CA ILE A 157 11.62 -18.60 -5.11
C ILE A 157 12.68 -17.60 -5.54
N PHE A 158 12.55 -16.34 -5.11
CA PHE A 158 13.50 -15.28 -5.43
C PHE A 158 13.42 -14.17 -4.38
N ALA A 159 14.55 -13.56 -4.08
CA ALA A 159 14.65 -12.35 -3.27
C ALA A 159 15.83 -11.47 -3.75
N GLN A 160 15.60 -10.15 -3.80
CA GLN A 160 16.57 -9.15 -4.24
C GLN A 160 16.63 -7.97 -3.27
#